data_65c9fa864575119000bbc84cb8507569
#
_entry.id   65c9fa864575119000bbc84cb8507569
#
_cell.length_a   1.000
_cell.length_b   1.000
_cell.length_c   1.000
_cell.angle_alpha   90.00
_cell.angle_beta   90.00
_cell.angle_gamma   90.00
#
_symmetry.space_group_name_H-M   'P 1'
#
loop_
_entity.id
_entity.type
_entity.pdbx_description
1 polymer ?
#
loop_
_entity_poly.entity_id
_entity_poly.type
_entity_poly.pdbx_seq_one_letter_code
_entity_poly.pdbx_strand_id
1 'polypeptide(L)'
;MTAGTQPFQIKLSFLLIWGLGLFWMLAMLSADFRDPTFFNPLYPAEGLHNWLSLPGALLGGSMIEIFGPVALLTPWLFVRIIIPPSGSAARWLLIYHALILLITSTTLYALSGFSSDYWFESAMLLLKHG
;
A
#
# COMPACT_ATOMS: atom_id res chain seq x y z
N MET A 1 27.65 -32.94 -8.73
CA MET A 1 27.23 -32.16 -9.93
C MET A 1 25.86 -31.60 -9.71
N THR A 2 25.73 -30.43 -9.03
CA THR A 2 24.44 -29.74 -8.81
C THR A 2 24.65 -28.20 -8.78
N ALA A 3 25.35 -27.68 -9.78
CA ALA A 3 25.81 -26.28 -9.76
C ALA A 3 25.08 -25.37 -10.77
N GLY A 4 23.86 -25.71 -11.23
CA GLY A 4 23.30 -24.96 -12.36
C GLY A 4 22.03 -24.15 -12.16
N THR A 5 21.24 -24.34 -11.09
CA THR A 5 19.87 -23.80 -11.01
C THR A 5 19.65 -22.68 -9.98
N GLN A 6 20.56 -22.50 -9.06
CA GLN A 6 20.42 -21.56 -7.95
C GLN A 6 20.33 -20.06 -8.36
N PRO A 7 21.19 -19.54 -9.24
CA PRO A 7 21.20 -18.10 -9.52
C PRO A 7 19.97 -17.59 -10.29
N PHE A 8 19.31 -18.47 -11.08
CA PHE A 8 18.12 -18.08 -11.83
C PHE A 8 16.88 -17.99 -10.90
N GLN A 9 16.71 -18.94 -9.99
CA GLN A 9 15.58 -18.96 -9.06
C GLN A 9 15.63 -17.78 -8.09
N ILE A 10 16.82 -17.40 -7.61
CA ILE A 10 16.98 -16.24 -6.74
C ILE A 10 16.62 -14.95 -7.49
N LYS A 11 17.06 -14.81 -8.75
CA LYS A 11 16.73 -13.66 -9.58
C LYS A 11 15.25 -13.56 -9.89
N LEU A 12 14.57 -14.66 -10.17
CA LEU A 12 13.14 -14.68 -10.44
C LEU A 12 12.34 -14.25 -9.19
N SER A 13 12.65 -14.81 -8.04
CA SER A 13 12.00 -14.42 -6.78
C SER A 13 12.22 -12.94 -6.46
N PHE A 14 13.41 -12.44 -6.69
CA PHE A 14 13.72 -11.01 -6.52
C PHE A 14 12.87 -10.13 -7.44
N LEU A 15 12.77 -10.48 -8.73
CA LEU A 15 11.94 -9.76 -9.69
C LEU A 15 10.46 -9.79 -9.31
N LEU A 16 9.95 -10.95 -8.84
CA LEU A 16 8.56 -11.08 -8.40
C LEU A 16 8.26 -10.21 -7.17
N ILE A 17 9.16 -10.16 -6.20
CA ILE A 17 8.99 -9.32 -4.99
C ILE A 17 8.97 -7.84 -5.35
N TRP A 18 9.90 -7.39 -6.19
CA TRP A 18 9.93 -6.01 -6.66
C TRP A 18 8.72 -5.68 -7.56
N GLY A 19 8.32 -6.61 -8.42
CA GLY A 19 7.12 -6.46 -9.25
C GLY A 19 5.86 -6.32 -8.40
N LEU A 20 5.72 -7.12 -7.34
CA LEU A 20 4.60 -7.04 -6.41
C LEU A 20 4.63 -5.74 -5.60
N GLY A 21 5.80 -5.30 -5.15
CA GLY A 21 5.97 -4.01 -4.47
C GLY A 21 5.59 -2.84 -5.37
N LEU A 22 6.00 -2.88 -6.65
CA LEU A 22 5.64 -1.87 -7.64
C LEU A 22 4.13 -1.87 -7.92
N PHE A 23 3.53 -3.06 -8.11
CA PHE A 23 2.08 -3.21 -8.26
C PHE A 23 1.34 -2.57 -7.08
N TRP A 24 1.75 -2.88 -5.87
CA TRP A 24 1.17 -2.32 -4.66
C TRP A 24 1.33 -0.80 -4.59
N MET A 25 2.52 -0.28 -4.92
CA MET A 25 2.78 1.17 -4.98
C MET A 25 1.85 1.85 -5.98
N LEU A 26 1.73 1.31 -7.21
CA LEU A 26 0.86 1.87 -8.24
C LEU A 26 -0.63 1.80 -7.84
N ALA A 27 -1.05 0.71 -7.19
CA ALA A 27 -2.40 0.56 -6.66
C ALA A 27 -2.75 1.68 -5.69
N MET A 28 -1.80 2.05 -4.82
CA MET A 28 -2.02 3.10 -3.82
C MET A 28 -1.91 4.51 -4.40
N LEU A 29 -0.98 4.76 -5.31
CA LEU A 29 -0.83 6.06 -5.97
C LEU A 29 -2.03 6.43 -6.85
N SER A 30 -2.71 5.42 -7.39
CA SER A 30 -3.91 5.59 -8.21
C SER A 30 -5.21 5.27 -7.48
N ALA A 31 -5.19 5.17 -6.14
CA ALA A 31 -6.38 4.92 -5.36
C ALA A 31 -7.36 6.10 -5.45
N ASP A 32 -8.60 5.80 -5.74
CA ASP A 32 -9.71 6.76 -5.76
C ASP A 32 -10.79 6.29 -4.78
N PHE A 33 -11.31 7.19 -3.97
CA PHE A 33 -12.33 6.88 -2.96
C PHE A 33 -13.70 6.50 -3.55
N ARG A 34 -13.90 6.73 -4.85
CA ARG A 34 -15.10 6.31 -5.59
C ARG A 34 -15.02 4.86 -6.04
N ASP A 35 -13.82 4.30 -6.08
CA ASP A 35 -13.62 2.92 -6.46
C ASP A 35 -14.00 1.97 -5.32
N PRO A 36 -14.43 0.74 -5.63
CA PRO A 36 -14.78 -0.24 -4.61
C PRO A 36 -13.56 -0.63 -3.77
N THR A 37 -13.80 -0.76 -2.47
CA THR A 37 -12.84 -1.28 -1.50
C THR A 37 -13.43 -2.52 -0.82
N PHE A 38 -12.67 -3.20 0.04
CA PHE A 38 -13.23 -4.30 0.84
C PHE A 38 -14.31 -3.84 1.83
N PHE A 39 -14.33 -2.54 2.16
CA PHE A 39 -15.30 -1.95 3.09
C PHE A 39 -16.46 -1.26 2.36
N ASN A 40 -16.24 -0.86 1.12
CA ASN A 40 -17.26 -0.23 0.27
C ASN A 40 -17.30 -0.91 -1.10
N PRO A 41 -18.22 -1.86 -1.32
CA PRO A 41 -18.29 -2.62 -2.58
C PRO A 41 -19.03 -1.91 -3.73
N LEU A 42 -19.36 -0.63 -3.58
CA LEU A 42 -20.09 0.13 -4.59
C LEU A 42 -19.23 0.40 -5.82
N TYR A 43 -19.72 0.00 -6.99
CA TYR A 43 -19.08 0.25 -8.28
C TYR A 43 -19.51 1.62 -8.84
N PRO A 44 -18.57 2.47 -9.25
CA PRO A 44 -18.91 3.74 -9.89
C PRO A 44 -19.49 3.50 -11.28
N ALA A 45 -20.52 4.28 -11.65
CA ALA A 45 -21.22 4.15 -12.94
C ALA A 45 -20.30 4.49 -14.13
N GLU A 46 -19.33 5.37 -13.94
CA GLU A 46 -18.32 5.77 -14.93
C GLU A 46 -17.18 4.77 -15.11
N GLY A 47 -17.10 3.73 -14.30
CA GLY A 47 -16.03 2.74 -14.30
C GLY A 47 -14.96 2.99 -13.24
N LEU A 48 -13.98 2.10 -13.17
CA LEU A 48 -12.91 2.14 -12.17
C LEU A 48 -11.86 3.20 -12.52
N HIS A 49 -11.44 3.97 -11.54
CA HIS A 49 -10.45 5.04 -11.68
C HIS A 49 -9.02 4.54 -11.40
N ASN A 50 -8.88 3.47 -10.62
CA ASN A 50 -7.57 2.89 -10.31
C ASN A 50 -6.88 2.35 -11.57
N TRP A 51 -5.61 2.72 -11.79
CA TRP A 51 -4.82 2.30 -12.96
C TRP A 51 -4.69 0.79 -13.10
N LEU A 52 -4.77 0.06 -12.01
CA LEU A 52 -4.70 -1.40 -11.96
C LEU A 52 -6.08 -2.05 -11.89
N SER A 53 -7.12 -1.30 -12.25
CA SER A 53 -8.49 -1.79 -12.29
C SER A 53 -8.98 -2.26 -10.90
N LEU A 54 -9.84 -3.27 -10.85
CA LEU A 54 -10.41 -3.78 -9.60
C LEU A 54 -9.37 -4.29 -8.57
N PRO A 55 -8.35 -5.08 -8.94
CA PRO A 55 -7.34 -5.52 -7.98
C PRO A 55 -6.59 -4.36 -7.33
N GLY A 56 -6.28 -3.32 -8.11
CA GLY A 56 -5.63 -2.11 -7.60
C GLY A 56 -6.54 -1.29 -6.69
N ALA A 57 -7.80 -1.13 -7.05
CA ALA A 57 -8.80 -0.43 -6.25
C ALA A 57 -9.01 -1.11 -4.90
N LEU A 58 -9.24 -2.43 -4.89
CA LEU A 58 -9.42 -3.20 -3.67
C LEU A 58 -8.19 -3.14 -2.76
N LEU A 59 -6.99 -3.30 -3.30
CA LEU A 59 -5.76 -3.26 -2.50
C LEU A 59 -5.45 -1.84 -2.04
N GLY A 60 -5.33 -0.90 -2.98
CA GLY A 60 -4.90 0.48 -2.70
C GLY A 60 -5.91 1.24 -1.85
N GLY A 61 -7.17 1.22 -2.24
CA GLY A 61 -8.26 1.90 -1.52
C GLY A 61 -8.41 1.37 -0.09
N SER A 62 -8.47 0.05 0.09
CA SER A 62 -8.61 -0.56 1.41
C SER A 62 -7.42 -0.28 2.33
N MET A 63 -6.19 -0.27 1.80
CA MET A 63 -5.00 0.09 2.59
C MET A 63 -5.07 1.55 3.06
N ILE A 64 -5.49 2.46 2.20
CA ILE A 64 -5.66 3.88 2.57
C ILE A 64 -6.80 4.06 3.57
N GLU A 65 -7.91 3.32 3.44
CA GLU A 65 -9.00 3.36 4.42
C GLU A 65 -8.57 2.89 5.81
N ILE A 66 -7.73 1.84 5.90
CA ILE A 66 -7.27 1.30 7.19
C ILE A 66 -6.18 2.17 7.82
N PHE A 67 -5.17 2.55 7.04
CA PHE A 67 -3.93 3.16 7.55
C PHE A 67 -3.81 4.65 7.24
N GLY A 68 -4.76 5.21 6.47
CA GLY A 68 -4.67 6.59 6.01
C GLY A 68 -3.45 6.82 5.11
N PRO A 69 -2.91 8.04 5.05
CA PRO A 69 -1.77 8.39 4.19
C PRO A 69 -0.50 7.59 4.44
N VAL A 70 -0.35 7.03 5.66
CA VAL A 70 0.81 6.21 6.03
C VAL A 70 0.85 4.88 5.28
N ALA A 71 -0.30 4.45 4.74
CA ALA A 71 -0.38 3.29 3.86
C ALA A 71 0.63 3.35 2.70
N LEU A 72 0.97 4.54 2.19
CA LEU A 72 1.96 4.73 1.12
C LEU A 72 3.36 4.21 1.45
N LEU A 73 3.68 4.03 2.73
CA LEU A 73 4.95 3.44 3.16
C LEU A 73 4.94 1.91 3.13
N THR A 74 3.76 1.28 3.09
CA THR A 74 3.62 -0.18 3.19
C THR A 74 4.28 -0.96 2.05
N PRO A 75 4.24 -0.55 0.77
CA PRO A 75 4.94 -1.25 -0.30
C PRO A 75 6.45 -1.29 -0.10
N TRP A 76 7.03 -0.18 0.34
CA TRP A 76 8.46 -0.11 0.63
C TRP A 76 8.83 -0.98 1.84
N LEU A 77 8.06 -0.93 2.92
CA LEU A 77 8.25 -1.77 4.09
C LEU A 77 8.15 -3.26 3.74
N PHE A 78 7.17 -3.63 2.90
CA PHE A 78 7.00 -5.00 2.41
C PHE A 78 8.27 -5.53 1.72
N VAL A 79 8.80 -4.77 0.76
CA VAL A 79 10.04 -5.15 0.05
C VAL A 79 11.22 -5.26 1.02
N ARG A 80 11.35 -4.33 1.97
CA ARG A 80 12.44 -4.32 2.97
C ARG A 80 12.36 -5.45 3.99
N ILE A 81 11.16 -5.91 4.33
CA ILE A 81 10.96 -7.06 5.22
C ILE A 81 11.33 -8.36 4.52
N ILE A 82 10.98 -8.51 3.24
CA ILE A 82 11.25 -9.74 2.49
C ILE A 82 12.72 -9.79 2.03
N ILE A 83 13.28 -8.65 1.62
CA ILE A 83 14.69 -8.50 1.24
C ILE A 83 15.42 -7.69 2.32
N PRO A 84 15.74 -8.29 3.46
CA PRO A 84 16.34 -7.55 4.55
C PRO A 84 17.79 -7.17 4.24
N PRO A 85 18.28 -6.07 4.83
CA PRO A 85 19.71 -5.86 4.93
C PRO A 85 20.36 -7.03 5.71
N SER A 86 21.59 -7.33 5.42
CA SER A 86 22.32 -8.46 5.97
C SER A 86 22.19 -8.60 7.48
N GLY A 87 21.69 -9.76 7.94
CA GLY A 87 21.60 -10.14 9.34
C GLY A 87 20.18 -10.33 9.88
N SER A 88 19.98 -11.38 10.68
CA SER A 88 18.67 -11.70 11.29
C SER A 88 18.20 -10.64 12.29
N ALA A 89 19.11 -10.08 13.06
CA ALA A 89 18.80 -9.02 14.03
C ALA A 89 18.27 -7.76 13.35
N ALA A 90 18.85 -7.37 12.20
CA ALA A 90 18.39 -6.22 11.42
C ALA A 90 16.98 -6.39 10.88
N ARG A 91 16.59 -7.64 10.52
CA ARG A 91 15.22 -7.96 10.07
C ARG A 91 14.20 -7.74 11.18
N TRP A 92 14.43 -8.29 12.36
CA TRP A 92 13.53 -8.15 13.49
C TRP A 92 13.40 -6.71 13.95
N LEU A 93 14.51 -5.97 13.95
CA LEU A 93 14.52 -4.55 14.27
C LEU A 93 13.68 -3.75 13.25
N LEU A 94 13.77 -4.06 11.96
CA LEU A 94 12.98 -3.43 10.91
C LEU A 94 11.48 -3.72 11.08
N ILE A 95 11.11 -4.98 11.32
CA ILE A 95 9.72 -5.39 11.56
C ILE A 95 9.15 -4.66 12.78
N TYR A 96 9.90 -4.63 13.87
CA TYR A 96 9.51 -3.94 15.11
C TYR A 96 9.23 -2.44 14.87
N HIS A 97 10.15 -1.73 14.19
CA HIS A 97 9.97 -0.32 13.89
C HIS A 97 8.83 -0.07 12.90
N ALA A 98 8.65 -0.96 11.91
CA ALA A 98 7.54 -0.87 10.97
C ALA A 98 6.19 -1.03 11.67
N LEU A 99 6.07 -1.98 12.60
CA LEU A 99 4.85 -2.19 13.39
C LEU A 99 4.55 -0.99 14.30
N ILE A 100 5.56 -0.46 15.00
CA ILE A 100 5.39 0.74 15.82
C ILE A 100 4.93 1.91 14.97
N LEU A 101 5.57 2.14 13.84
CA LEU A 101 5.22 3.25 12.94
C LEU A 101 3.79 3.10 12.41
N LEU A 102 3.38 1.89 12.01
CA LEU A 102 2.02 1.61 11.56
C LEU A 102 1.00 1.85 12.69
N ILE A 103 1.23 1.31 13.86
CA ILE A 103 0.30 1.45 15.00
C ILE A 103 0.20 2.92 15.42
N THR A 104 1.33 3.59 15.58
CA THR A 104 1.37 4.98 16.06
C THR A 104 0.67 5.92 15.08
N SER A 105 0.95 5.77 13.79
CA SER A 105 0.37 6.64 12.77
C SER A 105 -1.10 6.35 12.52
N THR A 106 -1.54 5.10 12.59
CA THR A 106 -2.96 4.75 12.53
C THR A 106 -3.71 5.31 13.74
N THR A 107 -3.11 5.24 14.93
CA THR A 107 -3.69 5.82 16.15
C THR A 107 -3.78 7.35 16.05
N LEU A 108 -2.72 8.01 15.59
CA LEU A 108 -2.73 9.46 15.37
C LEU A 108 -3.77 9.88 14.33
N TYR A 109 -3.91 9.12 13.26
CA TYR A 109 -4.93 9.33 12.23
C TYR A 109 -6.34 9.21 12.81
N ALA A 110 -6.60 8.16 13.60
CA ALA A 110 -7.87 7.95 14.27
C ALA A 110 -8.19 9.05 15.30
N LEU A 111 -7.20 9.48 16.08
CA LEU A 111 -7.35 10.52 17.10
C LEU A 111 -7.49 11.93 16.50
N SER A 112 -6.95 12.18 15.31
CA SER A 112 -7.06 13.47 14.63
C SER A 112 -8.49 13.81 14.16
N GLY A 113 -9.43 12.86 14.26
CA GLY A 113 -10.78 13.03 13.74
C GLY A 113 -10.85 13.16 12.22
N PHE A 114 -9.76 12.83 11.53
CA PHE A 114 -9.69 12.82 10.08
C PHE A 114 -10.46 11.60 9.57
N SER A 115 -11.78 11.70 9.51
CA SER A 115 -12.58 10.69 8.83
C SER A 115 -12.36 10.82 7.32
N SER A 116 -12.55 9.72 6.59
CA SER A 116 -12.50 9.70 5.12
C SER A 116 -13.40 10.77 4.50
N ASP A 117 -14.48 11.14 5.19
CA ASP A 117 -15.43 12.17 4.76
C ASP A 117 -14.80 13.56 4.69
N TYR A 118 -13.92 13.91 5.63
CA TYR A 118 -13.22 15.22 5.60
C TYR A 118 -12.22 15.33 4.44
N TRP A 119 -11.52 14.25 4.11
CA TRP A 119 -10.61 14.26 2.95
C TRP A 119 -11.38 14.42 1.65
N PHE A 120 -12.49 13.72 1.52
CA PHE A 120 -13.35 13.80 0.35
C PHE A 120 -13.96 15.19 0.18
N GLU A 121 -14.53 15.77 1.24
CA GLU A 121 -15.06 17.13 1.21
C GLU A 121 -13.96 18.16 0.95
N SER A 122 -12.81 18.06 1.59
CA SER A 122 -11.71 19.01 1.39
C SER A 122 -11.14 18.92 -0.02
N ALA A 123 -10.97 17.71 -0.58
CA ALA A 123 -10.52 17.50 -1.96
C ALA A 123 -11.56 18.02 -2.97
N MET A 124 -12.85 17.77 -2.73
CA MET A 124 -13.93 18.27 -3.57
C MET A 124 -14.05 19.81 -3.52
N LEU A 125 -13.83 20.42 -2.36
CA LEU A 125 -13.81 21.88 -2.23
C LEU A 125 -12.64 22.50 -2.98
N LEU A 126 -11.45 21.89 -2.93
CA LEU A 126 -10.28 22.35 -3.68
C LEU A 126 -10.48 22.24 -5.20
N LEU A 127 -11.13 21.15 -5.66
CA LEU A 127 -11.43 20.96 -7.08
C LEU A 127 -12.56 21.87 -7.59
N LYS A 128 -13.46 22.31 -6.69
CA LYS A 128 -14.60 23.17 -7.04
C LYS A 128 -14.24 24.65 -7.06
N HIS A 129 -13.18 25.06 -6.37
CA HIS A 129 -12.71 26.45 -6.28
C HIS A 129 -11.39 26.70 -7.02
N GLY A 130 -10.78 25.68 -7.61
CA GLY A 130 -9.67 25.78 -8.57
C GLY A 130 -10.17 25.82 -9.98
#